data_59a51f708adf1745492164fcaf27706f
#
_entry.id   59a51f708adf1745492164fcaf27706f
#
_cell.length_a   1.000
_cell.length_b   1.000
_cell.length_c   1.000
_cell.angle_alpha   90.00
_cell.angle_beta   90.00
_cell.angle_gamma   90.00
#
_symmetry.space_group_name_H-M   'P 1'
#
loop_
_entity.id
_entity.type
_entity.pdbx_description
1 polymer ?
#
loop_
_entity_poly.entity_id
_entity_poly.type
_entity_poly.pdbx_seq_one_letter_code
_entity_poly.pdbx_strand_id
1 'polypeptide(L)'
;MIELNAVSVEKSGAPILNDISLSFGQGGITALIGPNGAGKSTLLHAIAGLVAPTCGTVRVEGLDMARARPPERARHVALLAQDERVTARLTVRDLVGFGRWSHHHGRPRDADRRMVRDALDIFDLNPLAERRLDALSGGQRQRAFVAMAWAQETPWLLLDEPLSALDPRHARDIMDRLHALTRPGPAQRSVVIVLHDLGVAARYADRIVALKDGRLVTSGPRVLAMTGGMLSDLFGTGLALERIKGRDVVVPV
;
A
#
# COMPACT_ATOMS: atom_id res chain seq x y z
N MET A 1 -6.14 -9.48 10.41
CA MET A 1 -7.28 -9.11 9.55
C MET A 1 -7.57 -7.61 9.73
N ILE A 2 -7.92 -6.88 8.65
CA ILE A 2 -8.45 -5.51 8.75
C ILE A 2 -9.96 -5.58 8.56
N GLU A 3 -10.72 -4.84 9.38
CA GLU A 3 -12.18 -4.82 9.35
C GLU A 3 -12.68 -3.36 9.39
N LEU A 4 -13.53 -3.03 8.45
CA LEU A 4 -14.25 -1.75 8.38
C LEU A 4 -15.74 -2.06 8.51
N ASN A 5 -16.42 -1.37 9.42
CA ASN A 5 -17.86 -1.54 9.65
C ASN A 5 -18.53 -0.16 9.54
N ALA A 6 -19.36 0.03 8.49
CA ALA A 6 -20.13 1.24 8.20
C ALA A 6 -19.28 2.52 8.27
N VAL A 7 -18.05 2.48 7.71
CA VAL A 7 -17.11 3.59 7.81
C VAL A 7 -17.48 4.72 6.88
N SER A 8 -17.69 5.91 7.44
CA SER A 8 -17.84 7.16 6.71
C SER A 8 -16.77 8.16 7.16
N VAL A 9 -16.28 8.95 6.22
CA VAL A 9 -15.30 10.01 6.46
C VAL A 9 -15.73 11.28 5.75
N GLU A 10 -15.75 12.39 6.48
CA GLU A 10 -15.97 13.72 5.92
C GLU A 10 -14.71 14.58 6.06
N LYS A 11 -14.47 15.44 5.09
CA LYS A 11 -13.39 16.43 5.12
C LYS A 11 -13.94 17.77 4.69
N SER A 12 -13.82 18.79 5.57
CA SER A 12 -14.36 20.14 5.33
C SER A 12 -15.86 20.15 4.95
N GLY A 13 -16.64 19.26 5.58
CA GLY A 13 -18.09 19.14 5.32
C GLY A 13 -18.47 18.36 4.06
N ALA A 14 -17.50 17.88 3.29
CA ALA A 14 -17.76 17.05 2.12
C ALA A 14 -17.55 15.56 2.44
N PRO A 15 -18.48 14.67 2.07
CA PRO A 15 -18.31 13.23 2.25
C PRO A 15 -17.25 12.70 1.29
N ILE A 16 -16.24 12.01 1.84
CA ILE A 16 -15.16 11.37 1.07
C ILE A 16 -15.34 9.86 1.04
N LEU A 17 -15.74 9.25 2.15
CA LEU A 17 -16.14 7.84 2.23
C LEU A 17 -17.54 7.76 2.79
N ASN A 18 -18.34 6.85 2.25
CA ASN A 18 -19.74 6.73 2.60
C ASN A 18 -20.10 5.25 2.80
N ASP A 19 -20.35 4.88 4.05
CA ASP A 19 -20.81 3.55 4.48
C ASP A 19 -20.00 2.38 3.94
N ILE A 20 -18.67 2.45 4.12
CA ILE A 20 -17.76 1.38 3.68
C ILE A 20 -17.76 0.26 4.72
N SER A 21 -18.25 -0.92 4.33
CA SER A 21 -18.13 -2.16 5.09
C SER A 21 -17.33 -3.17 4.29
N LEU A 22 -16.17 -3.57 4.81
CA LEU A 22 -15.16 -4.32 4.06
C LEU A 22 -14.21 -5.05 5.02
N SER A 23 -13.73 -6.23 4.62
CA SER A 23 -12.66 -6.93 5.33
C SER A 23 -11.51 -7.32 4.40
N PHE A 24 -10.28 -7.21 4.91
CA PHE A 24 -9.07 -7.66 4.24
C PHE A 24 -8.51 -8.87 5.00
N GLY A 25 -8.38 -10.00 4.29
CA GLY A 25 -7.71 -11.18 4.81
C GLY A 25 -6.20 -11.00 4.84
N GLN A 26 -5.52 -11.76 5.69
CA GLN A 26 -4.06 -11.77 5.75
C GLN A 26 -3.44 -12.44 4.51
N GLY A 27 -2.24 -12.02 4.17
CA GLY A 27 -1.46 -12.49 3.02
C GLY A 27 -1.93 -11.90 1.69
N GLY A 28 -1.06 -12.00 0.69
CA GLY A 28 -1.34 -11.53 -0.66
C GLY A 28 -1.31 -10.01 -0.82
N ILE A 29 -1.57 -9.60 -2.07
CA ILE A 29 -1.70 -8.20 -2.48
C ILE A 29 -3.18 -7.90 -2.73
N THR A 30 -3.74 -6.94 -2.02
CA THR A 30 -5.04 -6.34 -2.33
C THR A 30 -4.82 -5.01 -3.06
N ALA A 31 -5.26 -4.92 -4.31
CA ALA A 31 -5.22 -3.66 -5.05
C ALA A 31 -6.50 -2.85 -4.81
N LEU A 32 -6.31 -1.59 -4.40
CA LEU A 32 -7.35 -0.56 -4.35
C LEU A 32 -7.37 0.17 -5.70
N ILE A 33 -8.46 0.04 -6.45
CA ILE A 33 -8.64 0.65 -7.76
C ILE A 33 -9.87 1.57 -7.77
N GLY A 34 -9.92 2.49 -8.73
CA GLY A 34 -11.03 3.41 -8.94
C GLY A 34 -10.58 4.76 -9.47
N PRO A 35 -11.51 5.62 -9.92
CA PRO A 35 -11.21 6.95 -10.43
C PRO A 35 -10.45 7.82 -9.43
N ASN A 36 -9.86 8.91 -9.93
CA ASN A 36 -9.29 9.94 -9.04
C ASN A 36 -10.41 10.56 -8.21
N GLY A 37 -10.12 10.82 -6.94
CA GLY A 37 -11.13 11.32 -6.00
C GLY A 37 -12.08 10.26 -5.42
N ALA A 38 -11.97 8.98 -5.80
CA ALA A 38 -12.84 7.90 -5.29
C ALA A 38 -12.69 7.59 -3.80
N GLY A 39 -11.74 8.23 -3.08
CA GLY A 39 -11.53 8.02 -1.64
C GLY A 39 -10.46 6.98 -1.28
N LYS A 40 -9.68 6.46 -2.25
CA LYS A 40 -8.67 5.39 -2.04
C LYS A 40 -7.63 5.74 -0.97
N SER A 41 -6.96 6.88 -1.10
CA SER A 41 -5.98 7.36 -0.12
C SER A 41 -6.62 7.63 1.24
N THR A 42 -7.85 8.17 1.27
CA THR A 42 -8.58 8.39 2.51
C THR A 42 -8.90 7.07 3.21
N LEU A 43 -9.25 6.03 2.45
CA LEU A 43 -9.45 4.69 3.00
C LEU A 43 -8.16 4.13 3.61
N LEU A 44 -7.02 4.23 2.92
CA LEU A 44 -5.72 3.83 3.47
C LEU A 44 -5.38 4.62 4.74
N HIS A 45 -5.60 5.94 4.75
CA HIS A 45 -5.36 6.78 5.92
C HIS A 45 -6.29 6.43 7.09
N ALA A 46 -7.55 6.07 6.84
CA ALA A 46 -8.47 5.61 7.88
C ALA A 46 -8.00 4.25 8.46
N ILE A 47 -7.55 3.32 7.61
CA ILE A 47 -6.98 2.03 8.04
C ILE A 47 -5.71 2.26 8.89
N ALA A 48 -4.87 3.21 8.52
CA ALA A 48 -3.66 3.56 9.29
C ALA A 48 -3.96 4.34 10.59
N GLY A 49 -5.23 4.75 10.80
CA GLY A 49 -5.65 5.58 11.95
C GLY A 49 -5.16 7.03 11.87
N LEU A 50 -4.76 7.51 10.69
CA LEU A 50 -4.37 8.91 10.47
C LEU A 50 -5.60 9.81 10.23
N VAL A 51 -6.68 9.24 9.74
CA VAL A 51 -7.99 9.89 9.58
C VAL A 51 -8.99 9.13 10.44
N ALA A 52 -9.62 9.80 11.38
CA ALA A 52 -10.68 9.20 12.18
C ALA A 52 -11.98 9.14 11.36
N PRO A 53 -12.70 8.00 11.36
CA PRO A 53 -14.02 7.94 10.76
C PRO A 53 -14.99 8.91 11.43
N THR A 54 -15.87 9.54 10.66
CA THR A 54 -17.01 10.33 11.19
C THR A 54 -18.07 9.38 11.76
N CYS A 55 -18.26 8.22 11.11
CA CYS A 55 -19.13 7.14 11.57
C CYS A 55 -18.46 5.79 11.31
N GLY A 56 -18.89 4.76 12.04
CA GLY A 56 -18.39 3.41 11.90
C GLY A 56 -17.09 3.16 12.66
N THR A 57 -16.46 2.02 12.39
CA THR A 57 -15.24 1.59 13.08
C THR A 57 -14.24 0.96 12.11
N VAL A 58 -12.96 1.19 12.36
CA VAL A 58 -11.83 0.53 11.67
C VAL A 58 -11.02 -0.25 12.69
N ARG A 59 -10.86 -1.55 12.47
CA ARG A 59 -10.04 -2.42 13.30
C ARG A 59 -8.95 -3.10 12.48
N VAL A 60 -7.74 -3.16 13.04
CA VAL A 60 -6.61 -3.90 12.47
C VAL A 60 -6.11 -4.87 13.54
N GLU A 61 -6.14 -6.17 13.24
CA GLU A 61 -5.80 -7.23 14.20
C GLU A 61 -6.56 -7.07 15.54
N GLY A 62 -7.84 -6.67 15.47
CA GLY A 62 -8.68 -6.42 16.63
C GLY A 62 -8.47 -5.05 17.30
N LEU A 63 -7.40 -4.32 16.97
CA LEU A 63 -7.12 -2.99 17.51
C LEU A 63 -8.00 -1.93 16.84
N ASP A 64 -8.75 -1.14 17.63
CA ASP A 64 -9.51 0.01 17.14
C ASP A 64 -8.54 1.15 16.77
N MET A 65 -8.43 1.42 15.47
CA MET A 65 -7.43 2.35 14.94
C MET A 65 -7.72 3.82 15.26
N ALA A 66 -8.97 4.18 15.51
CA ALA A 66 -9.32 5.54 15.91
C ALA A 66 -8.95 5.85 17.39
N ARG A 67 -9.00 4.82 18.24
CA ARG A 67 -8.76 4.96 19.70
C ARG A 67 -7.33 4.60 20.11
N ALA A 68 -6.63 3.79 19.32
CA ALA A 68 -5.28 3.34 19.62
C ALA A 68 -4.27 4.48 19.60
N ARG A 69 -3.27 4.41 20.48
CA ARG A 69 -2.16 5.38 20.50
C ARG A 69 -1.25 5.19 19.28
N PRO A 70 -0.59 6.26 18.78
CA PRO A 70 0.29 6.16 17.62
C PRO A 70 1.33 5.03 17.67
N PRO A 71 2.03 4.75 18.78
CA PRO A 71 2.98 3.64 18.87
C PRO A 71 2.33 2.24 18.74
N GLU A 72 1.06 2.11 19.17
CA GLU A 72 0.31 0.85 19.04
C GLU A 72 -0.07 0.61 17.58
N ARG A 73 -0.62 1.63 16.90
CA ARG A 73 -0.92 1.59 15.46
C ARG A 73 0.30 1.22 14.63
N ALA A 74 1.45 1.85 14.93
CA ALA A 74 2.71 1.64 14.20
C ALA A 74 3.29 0.21 14.31
N ARG A 75 2.78 -0.62 15.22
CA ARG A 75 3.13 -2.05 15.30
C ARG A 75 2.27 -2.95 14.43
N HIS A 76 1.14 -2.45 13.97
CA HIS A 76 0.19 -3.22 13.16
C HIS A 76 0.22 -2.84 11.69
N VAL A 77 0.51 -1.57 11.38
CA VAL A 77 0.42 -1.00 10.04
C VAL A 77 1.63 -0.13 9.75
N ALA A 78 2.28 -0.37 8.62
CA ALA A 78 3.18 0.58 7.99
C ALA A 78 2.47 1.25 6.82
N LEU A 79 2.53 2.56 6.73
CA LEU A 79 1.95 3.34 5.63
C LEU A 79 3.05 4.08 4.87
N LEU A 80 3.08 3.89 3.56
CA LEU A 80 3.79 4.75 2.63
C LEU A 80 2.78 5.66 1.93
N ALA A 81 2.81 6.95 2.23
CA ALA A 81 1.94 7.95 1.63
C ALA A 81 2.45 8.39 0.25
N GLN A 82 1.58 9.04 -0.55
CA GLN A 82 1.90 9.45 -1.91
C GLN A 82 3.00 10.52 -1.99
N ASP A 83 3.00 11.48 -1.06
CA ASP A 83 3.95 12.63 -1.04
C ASP A 83 5.03 12.44 0.03
N GLU A 84 6.08 11.70 -0.29
CA GLU A 84 7.25 11.54 0.56
C GLU A 84 8.30 12.62 0.29
N ARG A 85 8.12 13.80 0.89
CA ARG A 85 9.09 14.90 0.82
C ARG A 85 10.02 14.86 2.02
N VAL A 86 11.19 14.28 1.85
CA VAL A 86 12.27 14.35 2.83
C VAL A 86 13.23 15.46 2.43
N THR A 87 13.26 16.55 3.21
CA THR A 87 14.19 17.69 3.02
C THR A 87 15.51 17.48 3.77
N ALA A 88 15.59 16.48 4.63
CA ALA A 88 16.80 16.18 5.40
C ALA A 88 17.87 15.52 4.53
N ARG A 89 19.15 15.80 4.87
CA ARG A 89 20.32 15.19 4.22
C ARG A 89 20.56 13.76 4.73
N LEU A 90 19.60 12.86 4.45
CA LEU A 90 19.64 11.46 4.88
C LEU A 90 20.30 10.57 3.84
N THR A 91 21.00 9.56 4.31
CA THR A 91 21.42 8.41 3.48
C THR A 91 20.23 7.44 3.30
N VAL A 92 20.36 6.51 2.35
CA VAL A 92 19.39 5.42 2.19
C VAL A 92 19.29 4.58 3.46
N ARG A 93 20.42 4.27 4.10
CA ARG A 93 20.48 3.53 5.36
C ARG A 93 19.72 4.25 6.48
N ASP A 94 19.91 5.56 6.60
CA ASP A 94 19.21 6.38 7.59
C ASP A 94 17.71 6.33 7.36
N LEU A 95 17.26 6.51 6.10
CA LEU A 95 15.85 6.44 5.74
C LEU A 95 15.24 5.09 6.14
N VAL A 96 15.86 3.99 5.72
CA VAL A 96 15.38 2.63 6.06
C VAL A 96 15.37 2.42 7.57
N GLY A 97 16.36 2.97 8.27
CA GLY A 97 16.45 2.97 9.74
C GLY A 97 15.28 3.66 10.44
N PHE A 98 14.68 4.70 9.82
CA PHE A 98 13.47 5.33 10.37
C PHE A 98 12.27 4.38 10.43
N GLY A 99 12.19 3.38 9.56
CA GLY A 99 11.18 2.33 9.67
C GLY A 99 11.20 1.61 11.02
N ARG A 100 12.35 1.58 11.69
CA ARG A 100 12.52 0.95 13.01
C ARG A 100 12.18 1.86 14.20
N TRP A 101 11.84 3.13 13.96
CA TRP A 101 11.63 4.11 15.04
C TRP A 101 10.61 3.65 16.10
N SER A 102 9.51 3.03 15.66
CA SER A 102 8.48 2.50 16.55
C SER A 102 8.96 1.38 17.50
N HIS A 103 10.10 0.76 17.20
CA HIS A 103 10.67 -0.35 17.98
C HIS A 103 11.71 0.11 19.01
N HIS A 104 12.51 1.13 18.68
CA HIS A 104 13.68 1.48 19.49
C HIS A 104 13.69 2.93 20.03
N HIS A 105 12.78 3.81 19.54
CA HIS A 105 12.65 5.21 20.00
C HIS A 105 14.00 5.94 20.11
N GLY A 106 14.86 5.83 19.11
CA GLY A 106 16.17 6.50 19.04
C GLY A 106 17.34 5.69 19.66
N ARG A 107 17.10 4.47 20.18
CA ARG A 107 18.15 3.57 20.73
C ARG A 107 18.19 2.24 19.98
N PRO A 108 18.72 2.19 18.74
CA PRO A 108 18.68 1.00 17.90
C PRO A 108 19.49 -0.15 18.49
N ARG A 109 18.88 -1.33 18.53
CA ARG A 109 19.48 -2.60 18.98
C ARG A 109 20.02 -3.37 17.79
N ASP A 110 20.73 -4.46 18.04
CA ASP A 110 21.28 -5.31 16.97
C ASP A 110 20.18 -5.94 16.09
N ALA A 111 18.99 -6.22 16.65
CA ALA A 111 17.84 -6.67 15.88
C ALA A 111 17.38 -5.60 14.87
N ASP A 112 17.36 -4.32 15.26
CA ASP A 112 17.00 -3.22 14.37
C ASP A 112 18.03 -3.05 13.24
N ARG A 113 19.31 -3.14 13.57
CA ARG A 113 20.39 -3.09 12.58
C ARG A 113 20.34 -4.26 11.60
N ARG A 114 19.97 -5.46 12.07
CA ARG A 114 19.74 -6.63 11.19
C ARG A 114 18.59 -6.37 10.24
N MET A 115 17.43 -5.94 10.75
CA MET A 115 16.26 -5.63 9.92
C MET A 115 16.55 -4.58 8.85
N VAL A 116 17.34 -3.54 9.18
CA VAL A 116 17.77 -2.54 8.19
C VAL A 116 18.65 -3.17 7.11
N ARG A 117 19.59 -4.05 7.47
CA ARG A 117 20.40 -4.77 6.47
C ARG A 117 19.55 -5.67 5.58
N ASP A 118 18.63 -6.44 6.17
CA ASP A 118 17.72 -7.32 5.44
C ASP A 118 16.83 -6.53 4.46
N ALA A 119 16.35 -5.36 4.88
CA ALA A 119 15.60 -4.45 4.01
C ALA A 119 16.47 -3.95 2.84
N LEU A 120 17.72 -3.54 3.10
CA LEU A 120 18.63 -3.09 2.06
C LEU A 120 18.95 -4.21 1.06
N ASP A 121 19.10 -5.45 1.54
CA ASP A 121 19.31 -6.63 0.70
C ASP A 121 18.09 -6.95 -0.16
N ILE A 122 16.91 -7.07 0.45
CA ILE A 122 15.65 -7.41 -0.24
C ILE A 122 15.35 -6.42 -1.36
N PHE A 123 15.62 -5.14 -1.14
CA PHE A 123 15.33 -4.08 -2.11
C PHE A 123 16.53 -3.67 -2.97
N ASP A 124 17.64 -4.44 -3.01
CA ASP A 124 18.90 -4.17 -3.75
C ASP A 124 19.41 -2.74 -3.53
N LEU A 125 19.45 -2.32 -2.29
CA LEU A 125 19.86 -0.96 -1.90
C LEU A 125 21.26 -0.93 -1.29
N ASN A 126 21.94 -2.07 -1.09
CA ASN A 126 23.28 -2.11 -0.48
C ASN A 126 24.32 -1.23 -1.20
N PRO A 127 24.38 -1.23 -2.55
CA PRO A 127 25.33 -0.35 -3.26
C PRO A 127 25.01 1.15 -3.11
N LEU A 128 23.80 1.46 -2.63
CA LEU A 128 23.30 2.82 -2.47
C LEU A 128 23.17 3.21 -0.99
N ALA A 129 23.46 2.32 -0.04
CA ALA A 129 23.15 2.47 1.37
C ALA A 129 23.69 3.78 1.97
N GLU A 130 24.91 4.18 1.59
CA GLU A 130 25.57 5.39 2.07
C GLU A 130 25.32 6.61 1.15
N ARG A 131 24.58 6.42 0.03
CA ARG A 131 24.19 7.55 -0.82
C ARG A 131 23.08 8.37 -0.18
N ARG A 132 23.13 9.68 -0.42
CA ARG A 132 22.08 10.60 0.01
C ARG A 132 20.85 10.46 -0.88
N LEU A 133 19.67 10.68 -0.31
CA LEU A 133 18.40 10.56 -1.02
C LEU A 133 18.27 11.53 -2.20
N ASP A 134 18.89 12.71 -2.08
CA ASP A 134 18.89 13.73 -3.15
C ASP A 134 19.78 13.34 -4.35
N ALA A 135 20.68 12.38 -4.19
CA ALA A 135 21.54 11.84 -5.24
C ALA A 135 20.99 10.59 -5.93
N LEU A 136 19.77 10.15 -5.59
CA LEU A 136 19.13 8.98 -6.16
C LEU A 136 18.23 9.34 -7.35
N SER A 137 18.08 8.38 -8.29
CA SER A 137 16.98 8.45 -9.26
C SER A 137 15.62 8.28 -8.57
N GLY A 138 14.54 8.73 -9.22
CA GLY A 138 13.17 8.58 -8.68
C GLY A 138 12.84 7.14 -8.29
N GLY A 139 13.18 6.16 -9.15
CA GLY A 139 12.95 4.74 -8.86
C GLY A 139 13.79 4.19 -7.71
N GLN A 140 15.06 4.61 -7.59
CA GLN A 140 15.91 4.24 -6.46
C GLN A 140 15.37 4.82 -5.16
N ARG A 141 14.96 6.08 -5.19
CA ARG A 141 14.37 6.77 -4.03
C ARG A 141 13.06 6.10 -3.61
N GLN A 142 12.16 5.80 -4.53
CA GLN A 142 10.90 5.13 -4.24
C GLN A 142 11.12 3.75 -3.64
N ARG A 143 12.08 2.98 -4.16
CA ARG A 143 12.48 1.68 -3.61
C ARG A 143 12.99 1.79 -2.17
N ALA A 144 13.72 2.86 -1.85
CA ALA A 144 14.18 3.12 -0.49
C ALA A 144 13.03 3.43 0.47
N PHE A 145 11.99 4.16 0.04
CA PHE A 145 10.79 4.39 0.84
C PHE A 145 9.98 3.11 1.08
N VAL A 146 9.84 2.26 0.06
CA VAL A 146 9.18 0.94 0.24
C VAL A 146 9.99 0.08 1.22
N ALA A 147 11.31 0.09 1.13
CA ALA A 147 12.20 -0.61 2.08
C ALA A 147 12.06 -0.08 3.52
N MET A 148 11.93 1.25 3.71
CA MET A 148 11.65 1.87 5.01
C MET A 148 10.33 1.36 5.59
N ALA A 149 9.26 1.36 4.80
CA ALA A 149 7.95 0.87 5.25
C ALA A 149 8.00 -0.63 5.58
N TRP A 150 8.71 -1.44 4.78
CA TRP A 150 8.90 -2.86 5.07
C TRP A 150 9.72 -3.10 6.34
N ALA A 151 10.77 -2.30 6.58
CA ALA A 151 11.62 -2.40 7.77
C ALA A 151 10.87 -2.12 9.07
N GLN A 152 9.70 -1.50 9.03
CA GLN A 152 8.82 -1.30 10.20
C GLN A 152 8.31 -2.63 10.77
N GLU A 153 8.39 -3.74 10.02
CA GLU A 153 8.08 -5.11 10.48
C GLU A 153 6.64 -5.27 10.99
N THR A 154 5.70 -4.70 10.27
CA THR A 154 4.27 -4.80 10.58
C THR A 154 3.60 -5.92 9.78
N PRO A 155 2.49 -6.51 10.28
CA PRO A 155 1.69 -7.47 9.52
C PRO A 155 1.10 -6.88 8.23
N TRP A 156 0.82 -5.58 8.24
CA TRP A 156 0.17 -4.87 7.14
C TRP A 156 1.04 -3.76 6.58
N LEU A 157 1.21 -3.76 5.26
CA LEU A 157 1.89 -2.73 4.50
C LEU A 157 0.86 -2.03 3.61
N LEU A 158 0.62 -0.75 3.86
CA LEU A 158 -0.28 0.10 3.08
C LEU A 158 0.56 1.00 2.19
N LEU A 159 0.30 0.97 0.88
CA LEU A 159 1.08 1.72 -0.10
C LEU A 159 0.15 2.59 -0.94
N ASP A 160 0.30 3.91 -0.83
CA ASP A 160 -0.49 4.86 -1.58
C ASP A 160 0.27 5.29 -2.84
N GLU A 161 -0.13 4.77 -3.99
CA GLU A 161 0.45 5.03 -5.31
C GLU A 161 1.99 4.90 -5.38
N PRO A 162 2.59 3.82 -4.88
CA PRO A 162 4.05 3.70 -4.79
C PRO A 162 4.74 3.57 -6.15
N LEU A 163 3.99 3.43 -7.23
CA LEU A 163 4.50 3.29 -8.60
C LEU A 163 4.34 4.56 -9.43
N SER A 164 3.73 5.63 -8.87
CA SER A 164 3.55 6.89 -9.57
C SER A 164 4.90 7.47 -9.99
N ALA A 165 4.99 7.97 -11.21
CA ALA A 165 6.20 8.55 -11.80
C ALA A 165 7.41 7.59 -11.95
N LEU A 166 7.20 6.26 -11.88
CA LEU A 166 8.21 5.26 -12.18
C LEU A 166 8.11 4.78 -13.63
N ASP A 167 9.26 4.52 -14.24
CA ASP A 167 9.28 3.80 -15.50
C ASP A 167 8.82 2.33 -15.32
N PRO A 168 8.39 1.64 -16.39
CA PRO A 168 7.86 0.28 -16.31
C PRO A 168 8.84 -0.74 -15.71
N ARG A 169 10.15 -0.54 -15.86
CA ARG A 169 11.18 -1.44 -15.31
C ARG A 169 11.21 -1.34 -13.78
N HIS A 170 11.28 -0.12 -13.24
CA HIS A 170 11.31 0.12 -11.80
C HIS A 170 9.99 -0.25 -11.11
N ALA A 171 8.86 0.06 -11.76
CA ALA A 171 7.54 -0.34 -11.26
C ALA A 171 7.43 -1.86 -11.15
N ARG A 172 7.88 -2.58 -12.18
CA ARG A 172 7.91 -4.05 -12.18
C ARG A 172 8.81 -4.61 -11.09
N ASP A 173 10.02 -4.08 -10.92
CA ASP A 173 10.97 -4.52 -9.90
C ASP A 173 10.39 -4.41 -8.49
N ILE A 174 9.74 -3.30 -8.16
CA ILE A 174 9.05 -3.12 -6.88
C ILE A 174 7.91 -4.13 -6.73
N MET A 175 7.08 -4.32 -7.75
CA MET A 175 5.94 -5.25 -7.67
C MET A 175 6.37 -6.71 -7.57
N ASP A 176 7.42 -7.13 -8.27
CA ASP A 176 7.97 -8.49 -8.18
C ASP A 176 8.46 -8.78 -6.74
N ARG A 177 9.10 -7.80 -6.07
CA ARG A 177 9.53 -7.90 -4.66
C ARG A 177 8.35 -7.94 -3.70
N LEU A 178 7.40 -7.01 -3.83
CA LEU A 178 6.19 -7.00 -3.00
C LEU A 178 5.42 -8.31 -3.15
N HIS A 179 5.29 -8.83 -4.37
CA HIS A 179 4.64 -10.11 -4.62
C HIS A 179 5.36 -11.26 -3.89
N ALA A 180 6.69 -11.31 -3.94
CA ALA A 180 7.47 -12.32 -3.23
C ALA A 180 7.26 -12.25 -1.70
N LEU A 181 7.24 -11.03 -1.13
CA LEU A 181 7.05 -10.78 0.30
C LEU A 181 5.64 -11.12 0.81
N THR A 182 4.66 -11.26 -0.09
CA THR A 182 3.28 -11.63 0.29
C THR A 182 3.02 -13.14 0.21
N ARG A 183 3.97 -13.92 -0.30
CA ARG A 183 3.84 -15.38 -0.37
C ARG A 183 4.11 -16.02 1.01
N PRO A 184 3.56 -17.24 1.25
CA PRO A 184 3.78 -17.94 2.52
C PRO A 184 5.25 -18.09 2.86
N GLY A 185 5.63 -17.72 4.08
CA GLY A 185 7.00 -17.76 4.56
C GLY A 185 7.20 -16.90 5.81
N PRO A 186 8.41 -16.94 6.42
CA PRO A 186 8.68 -16.23 7.67
C PRO A 186 8.64 -14.70 7.54
N ALA A 187 8.84 -14.19 6.32
CA ALA A 187 8.78 -12.75 6.01
C ALA A 187 7.42 -12.32 5.43
N GLN A 188 6.42 -13.20 5.42
CA GLN A 188 5.12 -12.89 4.82
C GLN A 188 4.50 -11.63 5.42
N ARG A 189 4.02 -10.75 4.52
CA ARG A 189 3.26 -9.53 4.85
C ARG A 189 1.97 -9.51 4.04
N SER A 190 1.01 -8.75 4.53
CA SER A 190 -0.20 -8.41 3.78
C SER A 190 -0.02 -7.02 3.20
N VAL A 191 -0.29 -6.85 1.91
CA VAL A 191 -0.13 -5.57 1.21
C VAL A 191 -1.48 -5.07 0.74
N VAL A 192 -1.80 -3.82 1.06
CA VAL A 192 -2.91 -3.07 0.45
C VAL A 192 -2.29 -1.92 -0.33
N ILE A 193 -2.51 -1.87 -1.64
CA ILE A 193 -1.82 -0.95 -2.54
C ILE A 193 -2.81 -0.21 -3.44
N VAL A 194 -2.71 1.11 -3.51
CA VAL A 194 -3.42 1.91 -4.51
C VAL A 194 -2.69 1.82 -5.84
N LEU A 195 -3.40 1.39 -6.87
CA LEU A 195 -2.88 1.26 -8.22
C LEU A 195 -3.76 1.99 -9.23
N HIS A 196 -3.12 2.77 -10.12
CA HIS A 196 -3.77 3.38 -11.29
C HIS A 196 -3.62 2.51 -12.53
N ASP A 197 -2.52 1.79 -12.66
CA ASP A 197 -2.30 0.86 -13.78
C ASP A 197 -3.07 -0.45 -13.54
N LEU A 198 -4.15 -0.61 -14.32
CA LEU A 198 -5.01 -1.79 -14.25
C LEU A 198 -4.30 -3.06 -14.75
N GLY A 199 -3.31 -2.94 -15.62
CA GLY A 199 -2.47 -4.06 -16.07
C GLY A 199 -1.59 -4.58 -14.93
N VAL A 200 -1.04 -3.67 -14.11
CA VAL A 200 -0.31 -4.05 -12.89
C VAL A 200 -1.25 -4.70 -11.88
N ALA A 201 -2.45 -4.14 -11.65
CA ALA A 201 -3.45 -4.74 -10.78
C ALA A 201 -3.86 -6.14 -11.26
N ALA A 202 -4.15 -6.30 -12.56
CA ALA A 202 -4.49 -7.60 -13.17
C ALA A 202 -3.39 -8.65 -13.00
N ARG A 203 -2.12 -8.22 -13.02
CA ARG A 203 -0.98 -9.13 -12.95
C ARG A 203 -0.62 -9.56 -11.53
N TYR A 204 -0.65 -8.65 -10.57
CA TYR A 204 -0.04 -8.87 -9.25
C TYR A 204 -1.05 -8.99 -8.10
N ALA A 205 -2.26 -8.44 -8.25
CA ALA A 205 -3.23 -8.49 -7.16
C ALA A 205 -3.83 -9.90 -6.99
N ASP A 206 -3.91 -10.34 -5.74
CA ASP A 206 -4.67 -11.52 -5.35
C ASP A 206 -6.15 -11.16 -5.14
N ARG A 207 -6.39 -9.93 -4.66
CA ARG A 207 -7.73 -9.38 -4.40
C ARG A 207 -7.85 -7.96 -4.94
N ILE A 208 -9.07 -7.58 -5.28
CA ILE A 208 -9.43 -6.24 -5.72
C ILE A 208 -10.42 -5.64 -4.73
N VAL A 209 -10.27 -4.35 -4.47
CA VAL A 209 -11.25 -3.47 -3.86
C VAL A 209 -11.43 -2.28 -4.79
N ALA A 210 -12.63 -2.12 -5.33
CA ALA A 210 -12.96 -1.02 -6.24
C ALA A 210 -13.83 0.02 -5.55
N LEU A 211 -13.40 1.28 -5.61
CA LEU A 211 -14.13 2.42 -5.05
C LEU A 211 -14.54 3.40 -6.16
N LYS A 212 -15.75 3.96 -6.03
CA LYS A 212 -16.25 5.05 -6.86
C LYS A 212 -17.08 6.01 -5.99
N ASP A 213 -16.83 7.29 -6.10
CA ASP A 213 -17.57 8.35 -5.39
C ASP A 213 -17.71 8.07 -3.87
N GLY A 214 -16.60 7.62 -3.25
CA GLY A 214 -16.56 7.31 -1.83
C GLY A 214 -17.30 6.04 -1.41
N ARG A 215 -17.76 5.22 -2.35
CA ARG A 215 -18.52 3.98 -2.09
C ARG A 215 -17.78 2.75 -2.58
N LEU A 216 -18.02 1.62 -1.92
CA LEU A 216 -17.53 0.32 -2.36
C LEU A 216 -18.36 -0.16 -3.55
N VAL A 217 -17.71 -0.37 -4.70
CA VAL A 217 -18.33 -0.96 -5.90
C VAL A 217 -18.26 -2.48 -5.84
N THR A 218 -17.09 -3.01 -5.55
CA THR A 218 -16.87 -4.46 -5.40
C THR A 218 -15.63 -4.74 -4.57
N SER A 219 -15.61 -5.93 -3.95
CA SER A 219 -14.43 -6.47 -3.29
C SER A 219 -14.40 -7.98 -3.40
N GLY A 220 -13.23 -8.58 -3.61
CA GLY A 220 -13.11 -10.02 -3.68
C GLY A 220 -11.81 -10.51 -4.33
N PRO A 221 -11.69 -11.83 -4.54
CA PRO A 221 -10.60 -12.40 -5.34
C PRO A 221 -10.55 -11.73 -6.72
N ARG A 222 -9.34 -11.42 -7.19
CA ARG A 222 -9.14 -10.68 -8.46
C ARG A 222 -9.89 -11.32 -9.63
N VAL A 223 -9.84 -12.65 -9.75
CA VAL A 223 -10.47 -13.38 -10.84
C VAL A 223 -12.00 -13.26 -10.89
N LEU A 224 -12.64 -12.92 -9.77
CA LEU A 224 -14.09 -12.74 -9.66
C LEU A 224 -14.48 -11.26 -9.70
N ALA A 225 -13.69 -10.40 -9.07
CA ALA A 225 -14.01 -8.99 -8.90
C ALA A 225 -13.58 -8.13 -10.11
N MET A 226 -12.50 -8.50 -10.82
CA MET A 226 -11.96 -7.72 -11.94
C MET A 226 -12.47 -8.25 -13.27
N THR A 227 -13.60 -7.73 -13.74
CA THR A 227 -14.19 -8.08 -15.03
C THR A 227 -14.24 -6.86 -15.95
N GLY A 228 -14.31 -7.07 -17.28
CA GLY A 228 -14.42 -5.96 -18.25
C GLY A 228 -15.64 -5.07 -17.97
N GLY A 229 -16.80 -5.67 -17.68
CA GLY A 229 -18.02 -4.91 -17.34
C GLY A 229 -17.83 -4.06 -16.09
N MET A 230 -17.32 -4.65 -14.99
CA MET A 230 -17.05 -3.92 -13.76
C MET A 230 -16.07 -2.74 -14.00
N LEU A 231 -14.99 -2.97 -14.77
CA LEU A 231 -14.03 -1.92 -15.09
C LEU A 231 -14.66 -0.81 -15.94
N SER A 232 -15.48 -1.17 -16.94
CA SER A 232 -16.18 -0.20 -17.76
C SER A 232 -17.14 0.69 -16.97
N ASP A 233 -17.91 0.10 -16.05
CA ASP A 233 -18.83 0.82 -15.16
C ASP A 233 -18.06 1.72 -14.15
N LEU A 234 -16.94 1.19 -13.64
CA LEU A 234 -16.10 1.91 -12.68
C LEU A 234 -15.49 3.16 -13.28
N PHE A 235 -14.91 3.05 -14.48
CA PHE A 235 -14.17 4.14 -15.13
C PHE A 235 -14.99 4.94 -16.15
N GLY A 236 -16.21 4.50 -16.48
CA GLY A 236 -17.08 5.19 -17.43
C GLY A 236 -16.57 5.15 -18.87
N THR A 237 -15.80 4.13 -19.24
CA THR A 237 -15.25 3.93 -20.59
C THR A 237 -15.21 2.44 -20.92
N GLY A 238 -15.30 2.08 -22.19
CA GLY A 238 -15.24 0.67 -22.62
C GLY A 238 -13.88 0.05 -22.27
N LEU A 239 -13.91 -1.00 -21.45
CA LEU A 239 -12.73 -1.77 -21.06
C LEU A 239 -13.03 -3.27 -21.14
N ALA A 240 -12.12 -4.04 -21.70
CA ALA A 240 -12.18 -5.49 -21.70
C ALA A 240 -10.99 -6.08 -20.93
N LEU A 241 -11.20 -7.26 -20.37
CA LEU A 241 -10.13 -8.06 -19.78
C LEU A 241 -9.85 -9.22 -20.74
N GLU A 242 -8.72 -9.18 -21.41
CA GLU A 242 -8.31 -10.20 -22.37
C GLU A 242 -7.14 -11.03 -21.84
N ARG A 243 -7.06 -12.29 -22.29
CA ARG A 243 -5.96 -13.16 -21.91
C ARG A 243 -4.93 -13.26 -23.04
N ILE A 244 -3.83 -12.51 -22.91
CA ILE A 244 -2.74 -12.46 -23.88
C ILE A 244 -1.52 -13.23 -23.34
N LYS A 245 -1.08 -14.26 -24.06
CA LYS A 245 0.06 -15.10 -23.65
C LYS A 245 -0.05 -15.62 -22.21
N GLY A 246 -1.26 -16.03 -21.79
CA GLY A 246 -1.54 -16.58 -20.46
C GLY A 246 -1.64 -15.54 -19.33
N ARG A 247 -1.67 -14.23 -19.66
CA ARG A 247 -1.79 -13.12 -18.70
C ARG A 247 -3.03 -12.31 -19.00
N ASP A 248 -3.71 -11.88 -17.92
CA ASP A 248 -4.85 -10.98 -18.03
C ASP A 248 -4.33 -9.56 -18.32
N VAL A 249 -4.86 -8.93 -19.35
CA VAL A 249 -4.50 -7.59 -19.82
C VAL A 249 -5.79 -6.79 -19.99
N VAL A 250 -5.81 -5.58 -19.45
CA VAL A 250 -6.93 -4.65 -19.65
C VAL A 250 -6.70 -3.88 -20.95
N VAL A 251 -7.67 -3.91 -21.84
CA VAL A 251 -7.63 -3.23 -23.13
C VAL A 251 -8.84 -2.32 -23.31
N PRO A 252 -8.70 -1.15 -23.91
CA PRO A 252 -9.84 -0.33 -24.32
C PRO A 252 -10.62 -1.03 -25.46
N VAL A 253 -11.94 -0.84 -25.46
CA VAL A 253 -12.88 -1.37 -26.47
C VAL A 253 -13.81 -0.28 -26.98
#